data_66ad40cafc1695482e6bf4bab15fc240
#
_entry.id   66ad40cafc1695482e6bf4bab15fc240
#
_cell.length_a   1.000
_cell.length_b   1.000
_cell.length_c   1.000
_cell.angle_alpha   90.00
_cell.angle_beta   90.00
_cell.angle_gamma   90.00
#
_symmetry.space_group_name_H-M   'P 1'
#
loop_
_entity.id
_entity.type
_entity.pdbx_description
1 polymer ?
#
loop_
_entity_poly.entity_id
_entity_poly.type
_entity_poly.pdbx_seq_one_letter_code
_entity_poly.pdbx_strand_id
1 'polypeptide(L)'
;MEKHLLEDWEIKLMLDSVQQARCVSVHEANEIRNKLLNLTSQRGRSRFSHMIMPLPGNVRGVGQIGEYIEIMLEAMYLHKKIRFQYTEINNAMEKVLRKKGKMYQLNLYTIYWSDNNYYLIGSHDNHDGLTNYRLDRIENMSMSSEEAIPAEEKIGVNPELVIQNYIKKSVNGDTIRIEVEYEPSPSTNAILYDFAGDGIRVRPLEKGKYKAVFKKMDSVTLVGWFVQYANRFKVISPESLKGKIIENLEQAQSIYSE
;
A
#
# COMPACT_ATOMS: atom_id res chain seq x y z
N MET A 1 5.11 13.43 39.10
CA MET A 1 5.46 12.58 37.95
C MET A 1 4.47 12.93 36.85
N GLU A 2 4.88 13.73 35.88
CA GLU A 2 4.01 14.06 34.74
C GLU A 2 3.64 12.80 34.02
N LYS A 3 2.36 12.52 33.91
CA LYS A 3 1.81 11.39 33.19
C LYS A 3 1.88 11.75 31.70
N HIS A 4 2.92 11.31 30.99
CA HIS A 4 3.00 11.50 29.56
C HIS A 4 1.89 10.66 28.87
N LEU A 5 1.23 11.27 27.89
CA LEU A 5 0.15 10.64 27.12
C LEU A 5 0.66 9.45 26.27
N LEU A 6 1.94 9.47 25.91
CA LEU A 6 2.59 8.47 25.07
C LEU A 6 3.90 7.98 25.70
N GLU A 7 4.15 6.69 25.58
CA GLU A 7 5.39 6.02 25.97
C GLU A 7 6.48 6.22 24.91
N ASP A 8 7.76 6.15 25.30
CA ASP A 8 8.90 6.33 24.37
C ASP A 8 8.84 5.39 23.16
N TRP A 9 8.43 4.13 23.35
CA TRP A 9 8.33 3.15 22.25
C TRP A 9 7.18 3.47 21.27
N GLU A 10 6.08 4.06 21.75
CA GLU A 10 4.97 4.48 20.90
C GLU A 10 5.41 5.65 20.00
N ILE A 11 6.13 6.61 20.60
CA ILE A 11 6.72 7.72 19.83
C ILE A 11 7.73 7.20 18.82
N LYS A 12 8.57 6.21 19.21
CA LYS A 12 9.53 5.58 18.27
C LYS A 12 8.83 4.94 17.08
N LEU A 13 7.75 4.19 17.31
CA LEU A 13 6.96 3.58 16.26
C LEU A 13 6.36 4.62 15.31
N MET A 14 5.82 5.72 15.84
CA MET A 14 5.29 6.82 15.03
C MET A 14 6.38 7.50 14.19
N LEU A 15 7.56 7.75 14.79
CA LEU A 15 8.70 8.34 14.09
C LEU A 15 9.15 7.46 12.92
N ASP A 16 9.27 6.15 13.13
CA ASP A 16 9.67 5.20 12.08
C ASP A 16 8.62 5.13 10.97
N SER A 17 7.33 5.14 11.33
CA SER A 17 6.22 5.13 10.38
C SER A 17 6.23 6.37 9.47
N VAL A 18 6.45 7.56 10.03
CA VAL A 18 6.55 8.80 9.27
C VAL A 18 7.75 8.78 8.31
N GLN A 19 8.88 8.24 8.75
CA GLN A 19 10.08 8.15 7.91
C GLN A 19 9.94 7.17 6.75
N GLN A 20 9.12 6.12 6.90
CA GLN A 20 8.84 5.15 5.84
C GLN A 20 7.75 5.62 4.88
N ALA A 21 7.03 6.68 5.22
CA ALA A 21 5.94 7.22 4.41
C ALA A 21 6.47 7.85 3.11
N ARG A 22 6.30 7.18 1.97
CA ARG A 22 6.78 7.65 0.66
C ARG A 22 6.07 8.90 0.14
N CYS A 23 4.88 9.17 0.64
CA CYS A 23 4.06 10.31 0.24
C CYS A 23 4.40 11.60 0.99
N VAL A 24 5.18 11.52 2.08
CA VAL A 24 5.56 12.66 2.91
C VAL A 24 6.91 13.20 2.43
N SER A 25 7.02 14.50 2.21
CA SER A 25 8.30 15.13 1.86
C SER A 25 9.28 15.10 3.04
N VAL A 26 10.58 15.25 2.76
CA VAL A 26 11.60 15.32 3.83
C VAL A 26 11.31 16.48 4.81
N HIS A 27 10.81 17.59 4.29
CA HIS A 27 10.46 18.75 5.11
C HIS A 27 9.32 18.43 6.06
N GLU A 28 8.19 17.94 5.55
CA GLU A 28 7.03 17.53 6.35
C GLU A 28 7.38 16.44 7.36
N ALA A 29 8.18 15.44 6.95
CA ALA A 29 8.62 14.38 7.86
C ALA A 29 9.42 14.94 9.06
N ASN A 30 10.31 15.92 8.81
CA ASN A 30 11.07 16.59 9.85
C ASN A 30 10.19 17.45 10.76
N GLU A 31 9.19 18.14 10.22
CA GLU A 31 8.23 18.91 11.03
C GLU A 31 7.41 17.99 11.95
N ILE A 32 6.86 16.90 11.39
CA ILE A 32 6.09 15.90 12.17
C ILE A 32 6.99 15.28 13.25
N ARG A 33 8.22 14.91 12.89
CA ARG A 33 9.22 14.39 13.85
C ARG A 33 9.41 15.34 15.01
N ASN A 34 9.64 16.64 14.76
CA ASN A 34 9.85 17.63 15.80
C ASN A 34 8.62 17.76 16.70
N LYS A 35 7.42 17.74 16.13
CA LYS A 35 6.16 17.76 16.89
C LYS A 35 6.03 16.51 17.78
N LEU A 36 6.29 15.31 17.25
CA LEU A 36 6.26 14.06 18.01
C LEU A 36 7.26 14.04 19.16
N LEU A 37 8.49 14.52 18.92
CA LEU A 37 9.51 14.64 19.97
C LEU A 37 9.12 15.61 21.08
N ASN A 38 8.25 16.59 20.82
CA ASN A 38 7.72 17.47 21.84
C ASN A 38 6.67 16.81 22.74
N LEU A 39 6.11 15.67 22.34
CA LEU A 39 5.17 14.90 23.18
C LEU A 39 5.87 13.97 24.17
N THR A 40 7.18 13.79 24.07
CA THR A 40 7.96 12.97 25.04
C THR A 40 8.61 13.83 26.11
N SER A 41 9.06 13.17 27.19
CA SER A 41 9.80 13.81 28.27
C SER A 41 11.17 14.34 27.81
N GLN A 42 11.78 15.24 28.60
CA GLN A 42 13.14 15.67 28.35
C GLN A 42 14.13 14.49 28.29
N ARG A 43 13.94 13.48 29.16
CA ARG A 43 14.73 12.24 29.14
C ARG A 43 14.50 11.44 27.84
N GLY A 44 13.25 11.33 27.39
CA GLY A 44 12.92 10.69 26.11
C GLY A 44 13.56 11.39 24.93
N ARG A 45 13.48 12.73 24.86
CA ARG A 45 14.15 13.51 23.81
C ARG A 45 15.66 13.24 23.78
N SER A 46 16.32 13.22 24.95
CA SER A 46 17.75 12.92 25.05
C SER A 46 18.06 11.51 24.51
N ARG A 47 17.22 10.51 24.80
CA ARG A 47 17.38 9.15 24.24
C ARG A 47 17.26 9.12 22.72
N PHE A 48 16.31 9.84 22.15
CA PHE A 48 16.14 9.91 20.70
C PHE A 48 17.22 10.74 19.99
N SER A 49 17.84 11.73 20.65
CA SER A 49 18.92 12.53 20.07
C SER A 49 20.21 11.72 19.82
N HIS A 50 20.39 10.60 20.52
CA HIS A 50 21.50 9.68 20.32
C HIS A 50 21.24 8.60 19.25
N MET A 51 20.02 8.52 18.72
CA MET A 51 19.68 7.58 17.68
C MET A 51 20.02 8.14 16.30
N ILE A 52 20.80 7.39 15.52
CA ILE A 52 20.94 7.66 14.09
C ILE A 52 19.62 7.28 13.44
N MET A 53 18.85 8.28 13.03
CA MET A 53 17.63 8.03 12.26
C MET A 53 18.01 7.75 10.81
N PRO A 54 17.49 6.67 10.19
CA PRO A 54 17.66 6.46 8.76
C PRO A 54 17.14 7.68 8.00
N LEU A 55 17.84 8.05 6.93
CA LEU A 55 17.30 9.05 6.02
C LEU A 55 15.96 8.53 5.48
N PRO A 56 14.98 9.43 5.27
CA PRO A 56 13.74 9.04 4.61
C PRO A 56 14.08 8.31 3.31
N GLY A 57 13.46 7.14 3.11
CA GLY A 57 13.61 6.41 1.84
C GLY A 57 13.19 7.28 0.66
N ASN A 58 13.27 6.75 -0.57
CA ASN A 58 12.92 7.48 -1.81
C ASN A 58 11.56 8.21 -1.67
N VAL A 59 11.64 9.46 -1.19
CA VAL A 59 10.48 10.31 -0.97
C VAL A 59 9.96 10.72 -2.35
N ARG A 60 8.72 10.37 -2.63
CA ARG A 60 7.97 10.79 -3.82
C ARG A 60 6.95 11.87 -3.51
N GLY A 61 6.98 12.40 -2.29
CA GLY A 61 6.01 13.38 -1.82
C GLY A 61 6.08 14.70 -2.58
N VAL A 62 4.92 15.25 -2.90
CA VAL A 62 4.76 16.54 -3.58
C VAL A 62 4.82 17.74 -2.62
N GLY A 63 5.07 17.52 -1.31
CA GLY A 63 5.16 18.60 -0.32
C GLY A 63 3.81 19.26 0.05
N GLN A 64 2.70 18.65 -0.33
CA GLN A 64 1.33 19.16 -0.08
C GLN A 64 0.41 18.11 0.54
N ILE A 65 0.98 17.03 1.10
CA ILE A 65 0.16 15.93 1.59
C ILE A 65 -0.71 16.36 2.78
N GLY A 66 -0.17 17.18 3.67
CA GLY A 66 -0.91 17.71 4.80
C GLY A 66 -2.11 18.53 4.37
N GLU A 67 -1.93 19.45 3.41
CA GLU A 67 -3.01 20.26 2.84
C GLU A 67 -4.09 19.39 2.19
N TYR A 68 -3.70 18.38 1.42
CA TYR A 68 -4.67 17.50 0.78
C TYR A 68 -5.43 16.63 1.77
N ILE A 69 -4.79 16.16 2.83
CA ILE A 69 -5.47 15.42 3.90
C ILE A 69 -6.50 16.32 4.60
N GLU A 70 -6.16 17.57 4.92
CA GLU A 70 -7.09 18.53 5.52
C GLU A 70 -8.29 18.80 4.61
N ILE A 71 -8.05 19.04 3.30
CA ILE A 71 -9.13 19.21 2.32
C ILE A 71 -10.06 17.99 2.29
N MET A 72 -9.50 16.78 2.32
CA MET A 72 -10.29 15.55 2.30
C MET A 72 -11.12 15.37 3.57
N LEU A 73 -10.52 15.60 4.74
CA LEU A 73 -11.21 15.49 6.03
C LEU A 73 -12.35 16.49 6.12
N GLU A 74 -12.11 17.75 5.72
CA GLU A 74 -13.14 18.79 5.70
C GLU A 74 -14.25 18.49 4.68
N ALA A 75 -13.90 18.01 3.48
CA ALA A 75 -14.89 17.63 2.48
C ALA A 75 -15.78 16.46 2.95
N MET A 76 -15.20 15.47 3.64
CA MET A 76 -15.96 14.36 4.22
C MET A 76 -16.88 14.85 5.35
N TYR A 77 -16.39 15.74 6.22
CA TYR A 77 -17.17 16.32 7.32
C TYR A 77 -18.35 17.15 6.83
N LEU A 78 -18.14 17.96 5.77
CA LEU A 78 -19.17 18.82 5.18
C LEU A 78 -20.00 18.13 4.10
N HIS A 79 -19.82 16.84 3.87
CA HIS A 79 -20.48 16.08 2.80
C HIS A 79 -20.35 16.74 1.42
N LYS A 80 -19.14 17.22 1.09
CA LYS A 80 -18.83 17.84 -0.20
C LYS A 80 -17.96 16.92 -1.05
N LYS A 81 -18.08 17.08 -2.38
CA LYS A 81 -17.18 16.45 -3.33
C LYS A 81 -15.78 17.08 -3.27
N ILE A 82 -14.78 16.34 -3.67
CA ILE A 82 -13.45 16.85 -3.97
C ILE A 82 -13.23 16.94 -5.47
N ARG A 83 -12.37 17.89 -5.88
CA ARG A 83 -11.94 18.07 -7.28
C ARG A 83 -10.42 18.01 -7.32
N PHE A 84 -9.88 17.37 -8.35
CA PHE A 84 -8.42 17.23 -8.50
C PHE A 84 -8.05 16.88 -9.94
N GLN A 85 -6.78 17.07 -10.28
CA GLN A 85 -6.16 16.51 -11.48
C GLN A 85 -5.36 15.26 -11.11
N TYR A 86 -5.25 14.33 -12.04
CA TYR A 86 -4.53 13.08 -11.79
C TYR A 86 -3.36 12.92 -12.77
N THR A 87 -2.23 12.45 -12.26
CA THR A 87 -1.01 12.31 -13.04
C THR A 87 -0.74 10.85 -13.42
N GLU A 88 0.02 10.68 -14.51
CA GLU A 88 0.59 9.41 -14.96
C GLU A 88 2.05 9.62 -15.34
N ILE A 89 2.79 8.53 -15.46
CA ILE A 89 4.18 8.57 -15.90
C ILE A 89 4.23 8.31 -17.39
N ASN A 90 4.82 9.23 -18.15
CA ASN A 90 5.02 9.09 -19.59
C ASN A 90 6.23 8.20 -19.94
N ASN A 91 6.46 7.96 -21.23
CA ASN A 91 7.57 7.14 -21.71
C ASN A 91 8.97 7.73 -21.39
N ALA A 92 9.05 9.03 -21.12
CA ALA A 92 10.27 9.71 -20.67
C ALA A 92 10.47 9.65 -19.15
N MET A 93 9.65 8.88 -18.42
CA MET A 93 9.62 8.78 -16.96
C MET A 93 9.28 10.10 -16.26
N GLU A 94 8.59 11.00 -16.94
CA GLU A 94 8.12 12.27 -16.39
C GLU A 94 6.67 12.15 -15.90
N LYS A 95 6.37 12.87 -14.81
CA LYS A 95 5.02 12.98 -14.26
C LYS A 95 4.24 14.00 -15.09
N VAL A 96 3.20 13.55 -15.79
CA VAL A 96 2.36 14.37 -16.64
C VAL A 96 0.90 14.27 -16.25
N LEU A 97 0.12 15.32 -16.48
CA LEU A 97 -1.31 15.31 -16.21
C LEU A 97 -2.06 14.37 -17.15
N ARG A 98 -2.79 13.44 -16.58
CA ARG A 98 -3.61 12.45 -17.29
C ARG A 98 -4.75 13.14 -18.05
N LYS A 99 -5.07 12.61 -19.23
CA LYS A 99 -6.17 13.11 -20.07
C LYS A 99 -6.12 14.63 -20.31
N LYS A 100 -4.93 15.15 -20.65
CA LYS A 100 -4.68 16.57 -20.93
C LYS A 100 -5.11 17.51 -19.77
N GLY A 101 -4.91 17.10 -18.53
CA GLY A 101 -5.23 17.90 -17.36
C GLY A 101 -6.71 17.88 -16.96
N LYS A 102 -7.44 16.82 -17.34
CA LYS A 102 -8.85 16.66 -16.95
C LYS A 102 -9.01 16.85 -15.44
N MET A 103 -9.95 17.70 -15.04
CA MET A 103 -10.40 17.81 -13.65
C MET A 103 -11.35 16.64 -13.33
N TYR A 104 -11.00 15.87 -12.32
CA TYR A 104 -11.84 14.82 -11.77
C TYR A 104 -12.67 15.39 -10.63
N GLN A 105 -13.86 14.86 -10.43
CA GLN A 105 -14.73 15.16 -9.30
C GLN A 105 -15.15 13.84 -8.67
N LEU A 106 -15.05 13.75 -7.34
CA LEU A 106 -15.22 12.51 -6.60
C LEU A 106 -16.10 12.70 -5.37
N ASN A 107 -17.08 11.84 -5.20
CA ASN A 107 -17.77 11.62 -3.93
C ASN A 107 -16.81 10.78 -3.07
N LEU A 108 -16.11 11.43 -2.14
CA LEU A 108 -15.10 10.78 -1.32
C LEU A 108 -15.75 10.05 -0.13
N TYR A 109 -15.51 8.77 0.01
CA TYR A 109 -16.08 7.95 1.07
C TYR A 109 -15.09 7.57 2.16
N THR A 110 -13.84 7.32 1.79
CA THR A 110 -12.78 7.02 2.76
C THR A 110 -11.40 7.25 2.18
N ILE A 111 -10.43 7.40 3.06
CA ILE A 111 -9.01 7.36 2.77
C ILE A 111 -8.38 6.20 3.55
N TYR A 112 -7.43 5.51 2.95
CA TYR A 112 -6.74 4.42 3.64
C TYR A 112 -5.26 4.36 3.27
N TRP A 113 -4.48 3.79 4.16
CA TRP A 113 -3.05 3.62 4.01
C TRP A 113 -2.71 2.19 3.57
N SER A 114 -1.94 2.06 2.48
CA SER A 114 -1.40 0.78 2.00
C SER A 114 -0.12 1.01 1.22
N ASP A 115 0.82 0.06 1.32
CA ASP A 115 2.08 0.09 0.56
C ASP A 115 2.82 1.43 0.62
N ASN A 116 2.86 2.03 1.81
CA ASN A 116 3.47 3.33 2.10
C ASN A 116 2.87 4.50 1.29
N ASN A 117 1.60 4.41 0.90
CA ASN A 117 0.86 5.46 0.22
C ASN A 117 -0.55 5.61 0.79
N TYR A 118 -1.10 6.83 0.67
CA TYR A 118 -2.53 7.05 0.86
C TYR A 118 -3.30 6.79 -0.42
N TYR A 119 -4.47 6.21 -0.24
CA TYR A 119 -5.45 5.94 -1.30
C TYR A 119 -6.79 6.55 -0.93
N LEU A 120 -7.46 7.09 -1.93
CA LEU A 120 -8.79 7.65 -1.84
C LEU A 120 -9.77 6.68 -2.47
N ILE A 121 -10.87 6.37 -1.77
CA ILE A 121 -11.98 5.61 -2.34
C ILE A 121 -13.22 6.48 -2.38
N GLY A 122 -13.85 6.47 -3.52
CA GLY A 122 -15.09 7.19 -3.77
C GLY A 122 -15.79 6.72 -5.03
N SER A 123 -16.77 7.48 -5.48
CA SER A 123 -17.48 7.24 -6.74
C SER A 123 -17.56 8.50 -7.59
N HIS A 124 -17.74 8.31 -8.88
CA HIS A 124 -18.12 9.40 -9.80
C HIS A 124 -19.62 9.40 -10.01
N ASP A 125 -20.21 10.57 -10.29
CA ASP A 125 -21.66 10.69 -10.50
C ASP A 125 -22.16 9.81 -11.64
N ASN A 126 -21.41 9.78 -12.75
CA ASN A 126 -21.78 9.11 -14.01
C ASN A 126 -21.10 7.74 -14.17
N HIS A 127 -20.63 7.13 -13.07
CA HIS A 127 -20.02 5.83 -13.14
C HIS A 127 -20.47 4.96 -11.97
N ASP A 128 -20.90 3.75 -12.28
CA ASP A 128 -21.30 2.80 -11.25
C ASP A 128 -20.07 2.17 -10.60
N GLY A 129 -20.13 2.06 -9.26
CA GLY A 129 -19.11 1.42 -8.46
C GLY A 129 -18.05 2.37 -7.89
N LEU A 130 -17.12 1.75 -7.17
CA LEU A 130 -16.05 2.44 -6.49
C LEU A 130 -14.84 2.68 -7.40
N THR A 131 -14.16 3.78 -7.15
CA THR A 131 -12.90 4.15 -7.80
C THR A 131 -11.83 4.38 -6.74
N ASN A 132 -10.59 4.03 -7.08
CA ASN A 132 -9.43 4.17 -6.20
C ASN A 132 -8.37 5.09 -6.84
N TYR A 133 -7.88 6.07 -6.08
CA TYR A 133 -6.84 7.01 -6.50
C TYR A 133 -5.70 7.04 -5.48
N ARG A 134 -4.47 7.06 -5.94
CA ARG A 134 -3.30 7.28 -5.08
C ARG A 134 -3.09 8.78 -4.86
N LEU A 135 -2.90 9.17 -3.61
CA LEU A 135 -2.74 10.58 -3.24
C LEU A 135 -1.48 11.22 -3.85
N ASP A 136 -0.37 10.48 -3.95
CA ASP A 136 0.89 10.96 -4.53
C ASP A 136 0.83 11.26 -6.05
N ARG A 137 -0.29 10.90 -6.69
CA ARG A 137 -0.58 11.18 -8.12
C ARG A 137 -1.62 12.28 -8.31
N ILE A 138 -2.07 12.89 -7.24
CA ILE A 138 -3.08 13.96 -7.27
C ILE A 138 -2.37 15.30 -7.31
N GLU A 139 -2.89 16.19 -8.14
CA GLU A 139 -2.47 17.57 -8.27
C GLU A 139 -3.70 18.48 -8.20
N ASN A 140 -3.50 19.72 -7.73
CA ASN A 140 -4.51 20.77 -7.70
C ASN A 140 -5.84 20.33 -7.04
N MET A 141 -5.73 19.68 -5.86
CA MET A 141 -6.89 19.25 -5.09
C MET A 141 -7.60 20.47 -4.48
N SER A 142 -8.92 20.43 -4.51
CA SER A 142 -9.78 21.41 -3.82
C SER A 142 -11.12 20.78 -3.44
N MET A 143 -11.77 21.33 -2.42
CA MET A 143 -13.16 21.00 -2.10
C MET A 143 -14.09 21.65 -3.14
N SER A 144 -15.12 20.91 -3.56
CA SER A 144 -16.19 21.40 -4.45
C SER A 144 -17.29 22.09 -3.63
N SER A 145 -18.01 23.02 -4.26
CA SER A 145 -19.27 23.53 -3.70
C SER A 145 -20.42 22.52 -3.75
N GLU A 146 -20.29 21.48 -4.60
CA GLU A 146 -21.33 20.47 -4.80
C GLU A 146 -21.36 19.47 -3.65
N GLU A 147 -22.57 19.02 -3.29
CA GLU A 147 -22.76 17.97 -2.29
C GLU A 147 -22.33 16.60 -2.83
N ALA A 148 -21.69 15.82 -1.95
CA ALA A 148 -21.35 14.45 -2.27
C ALA A 148 -22.59 13.56 -2.21
N ILE A 149 -22.71 12.64 -3.15
CA ILE A 149 -23.71 11.59 -3.09
C ILE A 149 -23.33 10.62 -1.97
N PRO A 150 -24.22 10.34 -1.00
CA PRO A 150 -23.94 9.39 0.08
C PRO A 150 -23.57 8.01 -0.44
N ALA A 151 -22.70 7.31 0.30
CA ALA A 151 -22.26 5.98 -0.08
C ALA A 151 -23.43 4.99 -0.17
N GLU A 152 -24.42 5.10 0.73
CA GLU A 152 -25.62 4.27 0.76
C GLU A 152 -26.44 4.38 -0.54
N GLU A 153 -26.53 5.59 -1.09
CA GLU A 153 -27.24 5.84 -2.33
C GLU A 153 -26.52 5.26 -3.54
N LYS A 154 -25.19 5.34 -3.55
CA LYS A 154 -24.36 4.97 -4.71
C LYS A 154 -23.96 3.49 -4.73
N ILE A 155 -23.70 2.89 -3.57
CA ILE A 155 -23.19 1.52 -3.46
C ILE A 155 -24.09 0.59 -2.59
N GLY A 156 -25.23 1.08 -2.12
CA GLY A 156 -26.28 0.31 -1.48
C GLY A 156 -26.12 0.10 0.02
N VAL A 157 -26.90 -0.81 0.55
CA VAL A 157 -26.96 -1.12 1.98
C VAL A 157 -25.61 -1.69 2.47
N ASN A 158 -25.15 -1.23 3.63
CA ASN A 158 -23.85 -1.56 4.23
C ASN A 158 -22.61 -1.07 3.42
N PRO A 159 -22.51 0.22 3.13
CA PRO A 159 -21.40 0.76 2.36
C PRO A 159 -20.03 0.48 2.99
N GLU A 160 -19.93 0.44 4.31
CA GLU A 160 -18.69 0.07 5.02
C GLU A 160 -18.19 -1.32 4.63
N LEU A 161 -19.07 -2.31 4.58
CA LEU A 161 -18.69 -3.67 4.18
C LEU A 161 -18.27 -3.73 2.71
N VAL A 162 -18.98 -3.00 1.85
CA VAL A 162 -18.64 -2.90 0.42
C VAL A 162 -17.27 -2.25 0.24
N ILE A 163 -16.99 -1.14 0.93
CA ILE A 163 -15.70 -0.45 0.91
C ILE A 163 -14.58 -1.35 1.46
N GLN A 164 -14.79 -2.00 2.61
CA GLN A 164 -13.83 -2.94 3.18
C GLN A 164 -13.51 -4.09 2.21
N ASN A 165 -14.51 -4.65 1.56
CA ASN A 165 -14.31 -5.70 0.56
C ASN A 165 -13.61 -5.17 -0.69
N TYR A 166 -13.89 -3.93 -1.10
CA TYR A 166 -13.19 -3.27 -2.19
C TYR A 166 -11.71 -3.04 -1.85
N ILE A 167 -11.41 -2.55 -0.63
CA ILE A 167 -10.03 -2.42 -0.14
C ILE A 167 -9.35 -3.78 -0.13
N LYS A 168 -10.00 -4.80 0.45
CA LYS A 168 -9.46 -6.17 0.46
C LYS A 168 -9.20 -6.69 -0.95
N LYS A 169 -10.08 -6.46 -1.91
CA LYS A 169 -9.88 -6.83 -3.31
C LYS A 169 -8.79 -6.00 -3.99
N SER A 170 -8.75 -4.70 -3.74
CA SER A 170 -7.73 -3.80 -4.31
C SER A 170 -6.34 -4.05 -3.73
N VAL A 171 -6.26 -4.40 -2.44
CA VAL A 171 -5.02 -4.73 -1.72
C VAL A 171 -4.72 -6.22 -1.77
N ASN A 172 -5.76 -7.09 -1.71
CA ASN A 172 -5.61 -8.53 -1.57
C ASN A 172 -6.13 -9.36 -2.75
N GLY A 173 -6.85 -8.77 -3.74
CA GLY A 173 -7.41 -9.48 -4.92
C GLY A 173 -8.19 -10.75 -4.57
N ASP A 174 -8.47 -11.59 -5.57
CA ASP A 174 -8.99 -12.93 -5.33
C ASP A 174 -7.88 -13.81 -4.77
N THR A 175 -8.15 -14.37 -3.58
CA THR A 175 -7.17 -15.20 -2.87
C THR A 175 -7.18 -16.61 -3.42
N ILE A 176 -6.04 -17.08 -3.90
CA ILE A 176 -5.85 -18.46 -4.35
C ILE A 176 -5.11 -19.28 -3.29
N ARG A 177 -5.44 -20.55 -3.23
CA ARG A 177 -4.70 -21.54 -2.44
C ARG A 177 -3.50 -22.01 -3.24
N ILE A 178 -2.32 -21.90 -2.66
CA ILE A 178 -1.05 -22.24 -3.31
C ILE A 178 -0.42 -23.43 -2.59
N GLU A 179 0.08 -24.38 -3.36
CA GLU A 179 0.88 -25.49 -2.88
C GLU A 179 2.24 -25.45 -3.54
N VAL A 180 3.30 -25.43 -2.73
CA VAL A 180 4.69 -25.40 -3.19
C VAL A 180 5.49 -26.57 -2.64
N GLU A 181 6.40 -27.09 -3.44
CA GLU A 181 7.45 -28.02 -3.02
C GLU A 181 8.77 -27.26 -2.90
N TYR A 182 9.57 -27.55 -1.87
CA TYR A 182 10.84 -26.89 -1.64
C TYR A 182 11.77 -27.74 -0.78
N GLU A 183 13.07 -27.43 -0.82
CA GLU A 183 14.08 -28.01 0.08
C GLU A 183 14.26 -27.09 1.29
N PRO A 184 14.03 -27.58 2.54
CA PRO A 184 14.09 -26.77 3.73
C PRO A 184 15.54 -26.39 4.08
N SER A 185 15.71 -25.14 4.41
CA SER A 185 16.91 -24.59 5.05
C SER A 185 16.49 -23.41 5.92
N PRO A 186 17.30 -22.94 6.88
CA PRO A 186 16.95 -21.77 7.68
C PRO A 186 16.59 -20.55 6.82
N SER A 187 17.37 -20.30 5.76
CA SER A 187 17.12 -19.17 4.85
C SER A 187 15.86 -19.37 3.99
N THR A 188 15.65 -20.57 3.45
CA THR A 188 14.47 -20.89 2.64
C THR A 188 13.19 -20.80 3.47
N ASN A 189 13.24 -21.33 4.71
CA ASN A 189 12.10 -21.28 5.62
C ASN A 189 11.78 -19.83 6.03
N ALA A 190 12.77 -18.98 6.32
CA ALA A 190 12.55 -17.57 6.63
C ALA A 190 11.89 -16.84 5.46
N ILE A 191 12.42 -16.97 4.24
CA ILE A 191 11.85 -16.35 3.03
C ILE A 191 10.39 -16.78 2.83
N LEU A 192 10.11 -18.08 3.01
CA LEU A 192 8.76 -18.61 2.81
C LEU A 192 7.81 -18.13 3.92
N TYR A 193 8.27 -18.10 5.18
CA TYR A 193 7.48 -17.63 6.31
C TYR A 193 7.14 -16.15 6.20
N ASP A 194 8.14 -15.32 5.90
CA ASP A 194 7.95 -13.88 5.70
C ASP A 194 6.95 -13.59 4.57
N PHE A 195 6.98 -14.40 3.52
CA PHE A 195 6.05 -14.26 2.40
C PHE A 195 4.66 -14.82 2.73
N ALA A 196 4.57 -16.04 3.24
CA ALA A 196 3.28 -16.73 3.46
C ALA A 196 2.52 -16.22 4.69
N GLY A 197 3.24 -15.85 5.76
CA GLY A 197 2.66 -15.45 7.06
C GLY A 197 2.22 -16.63 7.91
N ASP A 198 1.58 -16.33 9.05
CA ASP A 198 1.21 -17.32 10.10
C ASP A 198 0.22 -18.43 9.65
N GLY A 199 -0.46 -18.24 8.52
CA GLY A 199 -1.42 -19.21 7.98
C GLY A 199 -0.80 -20.36 7.19
N ILE A 200 0.51 -20.43 7.10
CA ILE A 200 1.24 -21.48 6.36
C ILE A 200 1.10 -22.84 7.03
N ARG A 201 0.85 -23.88 6.24
CA ARG A 201 0.86 -25.28 6.70
C ARG A 201 1.97 -26.03 5.96
N VAL A 202 2.84 -26.68 6.69
CA VAL A 202 4.00 -27.39 6.14
C VAL A 202 3.94 -28.86 6.51
N ARG A 203 4.33 -29.73 5.57
CA ARG A 203 4.49 -31.17 5.82
C ARG A 203 5.71 -31.72 5.08
N PRO A 204 6.40 -32.71 5.64
CA PRO A 204 7.49 -33.37 4.95
C PRO A 204 6.98 -34.19 3.75
N LEU A 205 7.81 -34.31 2.75
CA LEU A 205 7.70 -35.17 1.60
C LEU A 205 8.88 -36.16 1.58
N GLU A 206 8.91 -37.05 0.59
CA GLU A 206 10.05 -37.94 0.37
C GLU A 206 11.32 -37.15 -0.05
N LYS A 207 12.48 -37.80 0.10
CA LYS A 207 13.80 -37.27 -0.32
C LYS A 207 14.18 -35.93 0.34
N GLY A 208 13.74 -35.68 1.57
CA GLY A 208 14.11 -34.48 2.32
C GLY A 208 13.42 -33.18 1.85
N LYS A 209 12.45 -33.27 0.94
CA LYS A 209 11.65 -32.14 0.50
C LYS A 209 10.46 -31.91 1.42
N TYR A 210 9.89 -30.71 1.31
CA TYR A 210 8.71 -30.31 2.07
C TYR A 210 7.65 -29.71 1.13
N LYS A 211 6.38 -29.85 1.53
CA LYS A 211 5.25 -29.22 0.90
C LYS A 211 4.69 -28.14 1.83
N ALA A 212 4.58 -26.93 1.33
CA ALA A 212 3.88 -25.84 2.02
C ALA A 212 2.57 -25.51 1.31
N VAL A 213 1.57 -25.13 2.11
CA VAL A 213 0.24 -24.73 1.65
C VAL A 213 -0.13 -23.44 2.35
N PHE A 214 -0.49 -22.42 1.59
CA PHE A 214 -0.91 -21.11 2.06
C PHE A 214 -1.84 -20.42 1.07
N LYS A 215 -2.36 -19.25 1.43
CA LYS A 215 -3.22 -18.45 0.57
C LYS A 215 -2.56 -17.10 0.28
N LYS A 216 -2.59 -16.66 -0.95
CA LYS A 216 -2.16 -15.33 -1.40
C LYS A 216 -3.05 -14.82 -2.51
N MET A 217 -3.02 -13.52 -2.71
CA MET A 217 -3.70 -12.86 -3.81
C MET A 217 -3.13 -13.29 -5.15
N ASP A 218 -3.98 -13.64 -6.12
CA ASP A 218 -3.57 -13.83 -7.52
C ASP A 218 -3.25 -12.47 -8.15
N SER A 219 -1.98 -12.16 -8.24
CA SER A 219 -1.50 -10.86 -8.72
C SER A 219 -0.20 -10.99 -9.51
N VAL A 220 0.13 -9.97 -10.26
CA VAL A 220 1.43 -9.87 -10.96
C VAL A 220 2.60 -9.93 -9.95
N THR A 221 2.43 -9.33 -8.78
CA THR A 221 3.43 -9.37 -7.70
C THR A 221 3.67 -10.79 -7.19
N LEU A 222 2.61 -11.61 -7.08
CA LEU A 222 2.71 -13.02 -6.71
C LEU A 222 3.55 -13.81 -7.74
N VAL A 223 3.24 -13.62 -9.03
CA VAL A 223 4.01 -14.26 -10.12
C VAL A 223 5.47 -13.81 -10.07
N GLY A 224 5.72 -12.50 -9.92
CA GLY A 224 7.06 -11.94 -9.80
C GLY A 224 7.85 -12.51 -8.63
N TRP A 225 7.21 -12.72 -7.47
CA TRP A 225 7.86 -13.34 -6.32
C TRP A 225 8.29 -14.79 -6.62
N PHE A 226 7.43 -15.58 -7.25
CA PHE A 226 7.79 -16.95 -7.64
C PHE A 226 8.85 -16.99 -8.74
N VAL A 227 8.85 -16.05 -9.67
CA VAL A 227 9.93 -15.93 -10.67
C VAL A 227 11.26 -15.60 -9.98
N GLN A 228 11.28 -14.67 -9.03
CA GLN A 228 12.47 -14.31 -8.24
C GLN A 228 13.06 -15.51 -7.49
N TYR A 229 12.22 -16.40 -6.98
CA TYR A 229 12.61 -17.56 -6.18
C TYR A 229 12.36 -18.90 -6.90
N ALA A 230 12.31 -18.92 -8.22
CA ALA A 230 11.98 -20.10 -9.02
C ALA A 230 12.96 -21.28 -8.82
N ASN A 231 14.20 -20.96 -8.44
CA ASN A 231 15.22 -21.96 -8.10
C ASN A 231 15.06 -22.58 -6.70
N ARG A 232 14.13 -22.08 -5.87
CA ARG A 232 13.91 -22.54 -4.49
C ARG A 232 12.53 -23.15 -4.27
N PHE A 233 11.52 -22.58 -4.92
CA PHE A 233 10.12 -22.95 -4.71
C PHE A 233 9.47 -23.39 -6.02
N LYS A 234 9.05 -24.65 -6.05
CA LYS A 234 8.29 -25.21 -7.18
C LYS A 234 6.79 -25.15 -6.87
N VAL A 235 6.04 -24.35 -7.61
CA VAL A 235 4.58 -24.33 -7.50
C VAL A 235 3.99 -25.63 -8.02
N ILE A 236 3.20 -26.31 -7.19
CA ILE A 236 2.49 -27.54 -7.52
C ILE A 236 1.06 -27.24 -7.94
N SER A 237 0.41 -26.26 -7.26
CA SER A 237 -0.97 -25.87 -7.48
C SER A 237 -1.15 -24.40 -7.09
N PRO A 238 -2.01 -23.62 -7.78
CA PRO A 238 -2.84 -24.04 -8.92
C PRO A 238 -2.05 -24.04 -10.25
N GLU A 239 -2.53 -24.79 -11.22
CA GLU A 239 -1.87 -24.90 -12.54
C GLU A 239 -1.84 -23.55 -13.29
N SER A 240 -2.87 -22.69 -13.09
CA SER A 240 -2.91 -21.34 -13.64
C SER A 240 -1.74 -20.45 -13.18
N LEU A 241 -1.36 -20.52 -11.89
CA LEU A 241 -0.21 -19.80 -11.39
C LEU A 241 1.10 -20.36 -11.93
N LYS A 242 1.22 -21.69 -11.99
CA LYS A 242 2.39 -22.36 -12.54
C LYS A 242 2.61 -21.99 -14.01
N GLY A 243 1.54 -21.95 -14.81
CA GLY A 243 1.60 -21.52 -16.21
C GLY A 243 2.12 -20.09 -16.36
N LYS A 244 1.58 -19.14 -15.58
CA LYS A 244 2.05 -17.75 -15.56
C LYS A 244 3.54 -17.63 -15.22
N ILE A 245 4.04 -18.44 -14.26
CA ILE A 245 5.45 -18.46 -13.88
C ILE A 245 6.33 -18.96 -15.00
N ILE A 246 5.95 -20.09 -15.63
CA ILE A 246 6.70 -20.67 -16.75
C ILE A 246 6.78 -19.67 -17.92
N GLU A 247 5.66 -19.08 -18.31
CA GLU A 247 5.61 -18.06 -19.36
C GLU A 247 6.57 -16.87 -19.06
N ASN A 248 6.56 -16.37 -17.84
CA ASN A 248 7.46 -15.27 -17.46
C ASN A 248 8.95 -15.68 -17.50
N LEU A 249 9.27 -16.92 -17.11
CA LEU A 249 10.65 -17.43 -17.15
C LEU A 249 11.12 -17.62 -18.61
N GLU A 250 10.26 -18.13 -19.50
CA GLU A 250 10.56 -18.29 -20.92
C GLU A 250 10.76 -16.93 -21.61
N GLN A 251 9.89 -15.94 -21.31
CA GLN A 251 10.04 -14.58 -21.80
C GLN A 251 11.36 -13.94 -21.29
N ALA A 252 11.69 -14.09 -20.00
CA ALA A 252 12.94 -13.61 -19.46
C ALA A 252 14.13 -14.28 -20.15
N GLN A 253 14.11 -15.59 -20.34
CA GLN A 253 15.16 -16.33 -21.01
C GLN A 253 15.37 -15.81 -22.45
N SER A 254 14.29 -15.53 -23.20
CA SER A 254 14.41 -15.01 -24.56
C SER A 254 15.11 -13.64 -24.63
N ILE A 255 14.82 -12.75 -23.67
CA ILE A 255 15.42 -11.40 -23.58
C ILE A 255 16.94 -11.47 -23.31
N TYR A 256 17.40 -12.44 -22.51
CA TYR A 256 18.82 -12.58 -22.16
C TYR A 256 19.59 -13.55 -23.07
N SER A 257 18.96 -14.12 -24.10
CA SER A 257 19.57 -15.05 -25.05
C SER A 257 19.88 -14.38 -26.38
N GLU A 258 19.53 -13.11 -26.58
CA GLU A 258 19.91 -12.22 -27.67
C GLU A 258 21.29 -11.59 -27.41
#